data_31e093529b01db80514e2f59501147da
#
_entry.id   31e093529b01db80514e2f59501147da
#
_cell.length_a   1.000
_cell.length_b   1.000
_cell.length_c   1.000
_cell.angle_alpha   90.00
_cell.angle_beta   90.00
_cell.angle_gamma   90.00
#
_symmetry.space_group_name_H-M   'P 1'
#
loop_
_entity.id
_entity.type
_entity.pdbx_description
1 polymer ?
#
loop_
_entity_poly.entity_id
_entity_poly.type
_entity_poly.pdbx_seq_one_letter_code
_entity_poly.pdbx_strand_id
1 'polypeptide(L)'
;GPKDTIPPVIVYMNPDNFTTNIDTLHPPKIYVEFNEYVQIKDQQKELYTSPAMKKKPSVVRRGKGIVVTIKDTLRPNTTYAINFGSSIQDNNESNPLHSMRYVFSTGDTVDSMYMSGYTADSYEADSVSKSFIYFFIADSVERPTEWDSTMFKYKPHVIARAEKNGIFIAQNLKPVDYRIYAFEDTNDNMEYEPSIDQIGILDTTYNPSKMP
;
A
#
# COMPACT_ATOMS: atom_id res chain seq x y z
N GLY A 1 -10.88 -5.42 -35.59
CA GLY A 1 -10.52 -4.06 -35.22
C GLY A 1 -9.17 -4.01 -34.50
N PRO A 2 -8.54 -2.87 -34.35
CA PRO A 2 -7.33 -2.79 -33.52
C PRO A 2 -7.64 -3.23 -32.07
N LYS A 3 -6.69 -3.89 -31.45
CA LYS A 3 -6.79 -4.31 -30.06
C LYS A 3 -6.85 -3.05 -29.16
N ASP A 4 -7.79 -3.03 -28.21
CA ASP A 4 -7.83 -1.97 -27.22
C ASP A 4 -6.63 -2.08 -26.27
N THR A 5 -5.99 -0.96 -25.97
CA THR A 5 -4.84 -0.86 -25.06
C THR A 5 -5.08 0.14 -23.92
N ILE A 6 -6.31 0.65 -23.79
CA ILE A 6 -6.66 1.66 -22.81
C ILE A 6 -7.14 0.95 -21.54
N PRO A 7 -6.57 1.26 -20.38
CA PRO A 7 -7.06 0.72 -19.11
C PRO A 7 -8.41 1.33 -18.72
N PRO A 8 -9.18 0.67 -17.83
CA PRO A 8 -10.43 1.22 -17.30
C PRO A 8 -10.22 2.57 -16.62
N VAL A 9 -11.19 3.46 -16.75
CA VAL A 9 -11.18 4.78 -16.14
C VAL A 9 -12.23 4.83 -15.03
N ILE A 10 -11.87 5.33 -13.86
CA ILE A 10 -12.79 5.54 -12.75
C ILE A 10 -13.72 6.70 -13.08
N VAL A 11 -15.04 6.48 -13.01
CA VAL A 11 -16.07 7.49 -13.28
C VAL A 11 -16.83 7.93 -12.03
N TYR A 12 -16.82 7.09 -10.97
CA TYR A 12 -17.52 7.40 -9.72
C TYR A 12 -16.92 6.66 -8.54
N MET A 13 -16.87 7.31 -7.38
CA MET A 13 -16.52 6.70 -6.08
C MET A 13 -17.53 7.16 -5.02
N ASN A 14 -17.89 6.26 -4.10
CA ASN A 14 -18.70 6.60 -2.94
C ASN A 14 -18.35 5.67 -1.75
N PRO A 15 -17.86 6.19 -0.59
CA PRO A 15 -17.52 7.61 -0.38
C PRO A 15 -16.40 8.09 -1.34
N ASP A 16 -16.30 9.40 -1.48
CA ASP A 16 -15.24 10.01 -2.31
C ASP A 16 -13.84 9.64 -1.81
N ASN A 17 -12.88 9.63 -2.72
CA ASN A 17 -11.47 9.48 -2.35
C ASN A 17 -11.05 10.65 -1.43
N PHE A 18 -10.21 10.40 -0.45
CA PHE A 18 -9.77 11.33 0.59
C PHE A 18 -10.87 11.75 1.60
N THR A 19 -11.93 10.98 1.73
CA THR A 19 -12.96 11.17 2.77
C THR A 19 -12.34 11.04 4.16
N THR A 20 -12.75 11.94 5.06
CA THR A 20 -12.32 11.99 6.47
C THR A 20 -13.42 11.51 7.40
N ASN A 21 -13.08 11.35 8.71
CA ASN A 21 -14.01 10.95 9.77
C ASN A 21 -14.76 9.63 9.50
N ILE A 22 -14.07 8.69 8.87
CA ILE A 22 -14.57 7.33 8.67
C ILE A 22 -14.70 6.63 10.03
N ASP A 23 -15.84 6.01 10.28
CA ASP A 23 -16.11 5.24 11.49
C ASP A 23 -15.11 4.07 11.62
N THR A 24 -14.45 3.97 12.77
CA THR A 24 -13.43 2.97 13.04
C THR A 24 -13.99 1.56 13.24
N LEU A 25 -15.22 1.45 13.70
CA LEU A 25 -15.88 0.17 13.99
C LEU A 25 -16.76 -0.31 12.82
N HIS A 26 -17.40 0.65 12.15
CA HIS A 26 -18.35 0.39 11.07
C HIS A 26 -17.99 1.20 9.80
N PRO A 27 -16.80 0.97 9.21
CA PRO A 27 -16.43 1.70 8.00
C PRO A 27 -17.44 1.41 6.87
N PRO A 28 -17.79 2.40 6.07
CA PRO A 28 -18.74 2.22 4.98
C PRO A 28 -18.15 1.29 3.90
N LYS A 29 -19.04 0.66 3.13
CA LYS A 29 -18.61 0.01 1.88
C LYS A 29 -18.22 1.07 0.87
N ILE A 30 -17.13 0.82 0.16
CA ILE A 30 -16.62 1.72 -0.88
C ILE A 30 -17.08 1.18 -2.23
N TYR A 31 -17.75 2.01 -2.98
CA TYR A 31 -18.19 1.71 -4.36
C TYR A 31 -17.30 2.47 -5.33
N VAL A 32 -16.78 1.76 -6.31
CA VAL A 32 -16.01 2.38 -7.41
C VAL A 32 -16.60 1.90 -8.71
N GLU A 33 -16.99 2.83 -9.59
CA GLU A 33 -17.52 2.54 -10.92
C GLU A 33 -16.53 2.97 -12.01
N PHE A 34 -16.47 2.17 -13.07
CA PHE A 34 -15.60 2.39 -14.21
C PHE A 34 -16.43 2.66 -15.48
N ASN A 35 -15.80 3.25 -16.48
CA ASN A 35 -16.41 3.47 -17.80
C ASN A 35 -16.80 2.16 -18.50
N GLU A 36 -16.17 1.04 -18.12
CA GLU A 36 -16.32 -0.27 -18.74
C GLU A 36 -16.36 -1.40 -17.71
N TYR A 37 -16.62 -2.63 -18.15
CA TYR A 37 -16.58 -3.81 -17.30
C TYR A 37 -15.14 -4.17 -16.93
N VAL A 38 -14.93 -4.46 -15.66
CA VAL A 38 -13.62 -4.82 -15.09
C VAL A 38 -13.61 -6.24 -14.56
N GLN A 39 -12.43 -6.81 -14.46
CA GLN A 39 -12.15 -8.05 -13.74
C GLN A 39 -11.16 -7.79 -12.61
N ILE A 40 -11.15 -8.67 -11.60
CA ILE A 40 -10.23 -8.60 -10.48
C ILE A 40 -9.31 -9.81 -10.58
N LYS A 41 -8.01 -9.57 -10.74
CA LYS A 41 -6.99 -10.62 -10.85
C LYS A 41 -5.93 -10.47 -9.76
N ASP A 42 -5.36 -11.58 -9.35
CA ASP A 42 -4.21 -11.67 -8.43
C ASP A 42 -4.35 -10.80 -7.17
N GLN A 43 -5.59 -10.64 -6.67
CA GLN A 43 -5.92 -9.78 -5.54
C GLN A 43 -5.03 -10.05 -4.31
N GLN A 44 -4.67 -11.31 -4.07
CA GLN A 44 -3.85 -11.69 -2.92
C GLN A 44 -2.43 -11.11 -2.98
N LYS A 45 -1.88 -11.00 -4.20
CA LYS A 45 -0.52 -10.50 -4.46
C LYS A 45 -0.47 -9.00 -4.72
N GLU A 46 -1.56 -8.42 -5.22
CA GLU A 46 -1.59 -7.03 -5.66
C GLU A 46 -2.18 -6.09 -4.62
N LEU A 47 -3.23 -6.54 -3.89
CA LEU A 47 -3.94 -5.71 -2.93
C LEU A 47 -3.18 -5.64 -1.60
N TYR A 48 -2.80 -4.43 -1.19
CA TYR A 48 -2.27 -4.18 0.15
C TYR A 48 -2.81 -2.89 0.74
N THR A 49 -2.77 -2.77 2.05
CA THR A 49 -3.22 -1.59 2.78
C THR A 49 -2.07 -0.94 3.54
N SER A 50 -2.11 0.36 3.64
CA SER A 50 -1.14 1.16 4.42
C SER A 50 -1.92 2.10 5.34
N PRO A 51 -1.81 1.93 6.66
CA PRO A 51 -1.20 0.83 7.43
C PRO A 51 -1.78 -0.54 7.10
N ALA A 52 -1.04 -1.61 7.41
CA ALA A 52 -1.53 -2.97 7.25
C ALA A 52 -2.77 -3.22 8.10
N MET A 53 -3.83 -3.74 7.50
CA MET A 53 -5.01 -4.23 8.19
C MET A 53 -4.79 -5.69 8.60
N LYS A 54 -5.36 -6.12 9.74
CA LYS A 54 -5.30 -7.53 10.18
C LYS A 54 -6.04 -8.44 9.21
N LYS A 55 -7.13 -7.93 8.64
CA LYS A 55 -7.92 -8.63 7.62
C LYS A 55 -7.91 -7.78 6.35
N LYS A 56 -7.39 -8.34 5.27
CA LYS A 56 -7.42 -7.66 3.96
C LYS A 56 -8.87 -7.30 3.60
N PRO A 57 -9.11 -6.12 3.02
CA PRO A 57 -10.42 -5.76 2.49
C PRO A 57 -10.89 -6.78 1.44
N SER A 58 -12.17 -7.05 1.44
CA SER A 58 -12.79 -7.87 0.40
C SER A 58 -13.16 -6.96 -0.78
N VAL A 59 -12.74 -7.35 -1.98
CA VAL A 59 -13.10 -6.65 -3.22
C VAL A 59 -13.93 -7.60 -4.08
N VAL A 60 -15.13 -7.17 -4.44
CA VAL A 60 -16.03 -7.96 -5.30
C VAL A 60 -16.53 -7.11 -6.45
N ARG A 61 -16.73 -7.74 -7.59
CA ARG A 61 -17.24 -7.10 -8.79
C ARG A 61 -18.75 -6.85 -8.67
N ARG A 62 -19.21 -5.69 -9.14
CA ARG A 62 -20.63 -5.33 -9.22
C ARG A 62 -20.91 -4.47 -10.46
N GLY A 63 -21.52 -5.05 -11.47
CA GLY A 63 -21.74 -4.37 -12.74
C GLY A 63 -20.44 -3.93 -13.39
N LYS A 64 -20.34 -2.66 -13.74
CA LYS A 64 -19.09 -2.03 -14.25
C LYS A 64 -18.15 -1.57 -13.14
N GLY A 65 -18.38 -1.95 -11.90
CA GLY A 65 -17.60 -1.46 -10.77
C GLY A 65 -17.20 -2.57 -9.81
N ILE A 66 -16.65 -2.11 -8.70
CA ILE A 66 -16.26 -2.94 -7.57
C ILE A 66 -16.87 -2.42 -6.28
N VAL A 67 -17.05 -3.31 -5.33
CA VAL A 67 -17.41 -3.00 -3.94
C VAL A 67 -16.28 -3.47 -3.06
N VAL A 68 -15.72 -2.54 -2.29
CA VAL A 68 -14.69 -2.84 -1.30
C VAL A 68 -15.33 -2.83 0.08
N THR A 69 -15.12 -3.90 0.84
CA THR A 69 -15.61 -4.03 2.21
C THR A 69 -14.44 -4.19 3.16
N ILE A 70 -14.28 -3.23 4.06
CA ILE A 70 -13.29 -3.28 5.15
C ILE A 70 -13.86 -4.17 6.25
N LYS A 71 -13.08 -5.16 6.67
CA LYS A 71 -13.48 -6.18 7.67
C LYS A 71 -12.72 -6.06 8.99
N ASP A 72 -11.92 -5.01 9.12
CA ASP A 72 -11.07 -4.77 10.28
C ASP A 72 -11.59 -3.60 11.10
N THR A 73 -11.24 -3.56 12.37
CA THR A 73 -11.38 -2.37 13.20
C THR A 73 -10.22 -1.43 12.93
N LEU A 74 -10.53 -0.21 12.56
CA LEU A 74 -9.56 0.79 12.17
C LEU A 74 -8.98 1.53 13.40
N ARG A 75 -7.73 1.99 13.28
CA ARG A 75 -7.12 2.85 14.30
C ARG A 75 -7.72 4.26 14.21
N PRO A 76 -7.92 4.96 15.34
CA PRO A 76 -8.36 6.36 15.31
C PRO A 76 -7.26 7.27 14.74
N ASN A 77 -7.64 8.44 14.25
CA ASN A 77 -6.75 9.49 13.74
C ASN A 77 -5.66 8.96 12.78
N THR A 78 -6.07 8.09 11.87
CA THR A 78 -5.14 7.38 10.98
C THR A 78 -5.59 7.52 9.53
N THR A 79 -4.65 7.88 8.67
CA THR A 79 -4.84 7.84 7.21
C THR A 79 -4.56 6.43 6.71
N TYR A 80 -5.50 5.88 5.97
CA TYR A 80 -5.43 4.58 5.30
C TYR A 80 -5.38 4.74 3.80
N ALA A 81 -4.59 3.92 3.15
CA ALA A 81 -4.61 3.73 1.70
C ALA A 81 -4.86 2.26 1.36
N ILE A 82 -5.81 1.99 0.50
CA ILE A 82 -6.01 0.69 -0.12
C ILE A 82 -5.39 0.76 -1.51
N ASN A 83 -4.32 0.00 -1.72
CA ASN A 83 -3.58 -0.04 -2.97
C ASN A 83 -4.00 -1.29 -3.74
N PHE A 84 -4.42 -1.12 -4.98
CA PHE A 84 -4.95 -2.20 -5.81
C PHE A 84 -3.88 -2.81 -6.74
N GLY A 85 -2.71 -2.16 -6.84
CA GLY A 85 -1.65 -2.62 -7.76
C GLY A 85 -2.16 -2.74 -9.20
N SER A 86 -1.97 -3.91 -9.80
CA SER A 86 -2.46 -4.26 -11.13
C SER A 86 -3.71 -5.15 -11.09
N SER A 87 -4.39 -5.27 -9.95
CA SER A 87 -5.49 -6.22 -9.78
C SER A 87 -6.76 -5.85 -10.55
N ILE A 88 -7.00 -4.57 -10.81
CA ILE A 88 -8.15 -4.11 -11.59
C ILE A 88 -7.75 -4.00 -13.05
N GLN A 89 -8.42 -4.75 -13.91
CA GLN A 89 -8.14 -4.83 -15.35
C GLN A 89 -9.43 -4.76 -16.14
N ASP A 90 -9.38 -4.28 -17.40
CA ASP A 90 -10.53 -4.41 -18.27
C ASP A 90 -10.92 -5.88 -18.49
N ASN A 91 -12.20 -6.11 -18.82
CA ASN A 91 -12.73 -7.47 -18.93
C ASN A 91 -12.32 -8.19 -20.22
N ASN A 92 -11.97 -7.47 -21.28
CA ASN A 92 -11.75 -8.03 -22.61
C ASN A 92 -10.27 -8.30 -22.90
N GLU A 93 -9.45 -7.26 -22.81
CA GLU A 93 -8.02 -7.30 -23.16
C GLU A 93 -7.10 -7.48 -21.98
N SER A 94 -7.62 -7.35 -20.76
CA SER A 94 -6.87 -7.42 -19.49
C SER A 94 -5.85 -6.29 -19.33
N ASN A 95 -6.14 -5.09 -19.85
CA ASN A 95 -5.31 -3.91 -19.61
C ASN A 95 -5.42 -3.49 -18.14
N PRO A 96 -4.33 -3.48 -17.35
CA PRO A 96 -4.41 -3.18 -15.94
C PRO A 96 -4.52 -1.67 -15.68
N LEU A 97 -5.39 -1.28 -14.75
CA LEU A 97 -5.39 0.04 -14.15
C LEU A 97 -4.30 0.10 -13.08
N HIS A 98 -3.11 0.55 -13.49
CA HIS A 98 -1.98 0.67 -12.58
C HIS A 98 -2.18 1.76 -11.53
N SER A 99 -1.64 1.53 -10.35
CA SER A 99 -1.54 2.53 -9.27
C SER A 99 -2.89 3.07 -8.74
N MET A 100 -3.98 2.33 -8.94
CA MET A 100 -5.24 2.68 -8.31
C MET A 100 -5.11 2.63 -6.79
N ARG A 101 -5.48 3.74 -6.13
CA ARG A 101 -5.46 3.88 -4.68
C ARG A 101 -6.76 4.51 -4.21
N TYR A 102 -7.30 3.99 -3.12
CA TYR A 102 -8.37 4.64 -2.36
C TYR A 102 -7.83 5.06 -0.99
N VAL A 103 -7.86 6.34 -0.71
CA VAL A 103 -7.31 6.94 0.51
C VAL A 103 -8.45 7.53 1.34
N PHE A 104 -8.41 7.32 2.65
CA PHE A 104 -9.36 7.88 3.59
C PHE A 104 -8.71 8.06 4.97
N SER A 105 -9.37 8.81 5.84
CA SER A 105 -8.91 9.01 7.21
C SER A 105 -10.01 8.73 8.22
N THR A 106 -9.65 8.14 9.34
CA THR A 106 -10.52 8.03 10.52
C THR A 106 -10.45 9.28 11.40
N GLY A 107 -9.54 10.21 11.12
CA GLY A 107 -9.45 11.54 11.71
C GLY A 107 -10.10 12.60 10.82
N ASP A 108 -9.93 13.85 11.20
CA ASP A 108 -10.47 15.03 10.49
C ASP A 108 -9.63 15.47 9.29
N THR A 109 -8.42 14.96 9.17
CA THR A 109 -7.47 15.27 8.11
C THR A 109 -6.89 14.01 7.48
N VAL A 110 -6.45 14.13 6.22
CA VAL A 110 -5.66 13.13 5.51
C VAL A 110 -4.20 13.57 5.52
N ASP A 111 -3.31 12.71 6.00
CA ASP A 111 -1.87 12.96 5.94
C ASP A 111 -1.41 13.03 4.48
N SER A 112 -0.59 14.02 4.11
CA SER A 112 -0.30 14.34 2.72
C SER A 112 1.19 14.33 2.36
N MET A 113 2.09 14.14 3.32
CA MET A 113 3.51 14.09 3.02
C MET A 113 3.90 12.81 2.30
N TYR A 114 5.00 12.87 1.58
CA TYR A 114 5.55 11.71 0.86
C TYR A 114 7.08 11.66 0.98
N MET A 115 7.62 10.49 0.75
CA MET A 115 9.05 10.24 0.59
C MET A 115 9.25 9.29 -0.58
N SER A 116 10.27 9.54 -1.38
CA SER A 116 10.69 8.63 -2.45
C SER A 116 12.09 8.10 -2.19
N GLY A 117 12.35 6.94 -2.72
CA GLY A 117 13.64 6.31 -2.59
C GLY A 117 13.84 5.20 -3.62
N TYR A 118 14.95 4.51 -3.47
CA TYR A 118 15.35 3.42 -4.35
C TYR A 118 15.82 2.22 -3.54
N THR A 119 15.39 1.04 -3.94
CA THR A 119 15.87 -0.24 -3.44
C THR A 119 16.65 -0.94 -4.54
N ALA A 120 17.81 -1.52 -4.19
CA ALA A 120 18.59 -2.36 -5.09
C ALA A 120 19.04 -3.60 -4.34
N ASP A 121 19.13 -4.72 -5.06
CA ASP A 121 19.85 -5.87 -4.55
C ASP A 121 21.36 -5.53 -4.55
N SER A 122 22.05 -5.88 -3.45
CA SER A 122 23.49 -5.65 -3.32
C SER A 122 24.33 -6.63 -4.16
N TYR A 123 23.74 -7.71 -4.64
CA TYR A 123 24.42 -8.76 -5.43
C TYR A 123 24.03 -8.75 -6.91
N GLU A 124 22.79 -8.40 -7.22
CA GLU A 124 22.26 -8.38 -8.59
C GLU A 124 21.52 -7.06 -8.86
N ALA A 125 22.29 -6.03 -9.23
CA ALA A 125 21.75 -4.69 -9.47
C ALA A 125 20.64 -4.61 -10.54
N ASP A 126 20.52 -5.63 -11.38
CA ASP A 126 19.52 -5.74 -12.45
C ASP A 126 18.28 -6.57 -12.06
N SER A 127 18.29 -7.27 -10.93
CA SER A 127 17.14 -8.02 -10.44
C SER A 127 16.43 -7.26 -9.35
N VAL A 128 15.38 -6.55 -9.73
CA VAL A 128 14.51 -5.90 -8.76
C VAL A 128 13.35 -6.82 -8.47
N SER A 129 13.43 -7.48 -7.33
CA SER A 129 12.34 -8.24 -6.76
C SER A 129 11.27 -7.32 -6.16
N LYS A 130 10.11 -7.88 -5.85
CA LYS A 130 9.04 -7.14 -5.18
C LYS A 130 9.46 -6.76 -3.76
N SER A 131 9.93 -5.55 -3.58
CA SER A 131 10.33 -5.05 -2.28
C SER A 131 9.21 -4.23 -1.63
N PHE A 132 8.95 -4.50 -0.36
CA PHE A 132 8.13 -3.67 0.49
C PHE A 132 8.99 -2.81 1.40
N ILE A 133 8.55 -1.57 1.59
CA ILE A 133 9.21 -0.58 2.44
C ILE A 133 8.29 -0.24 3.59
N TYR A 134 8.74 -0.54 4.81
CA TYR A 134 8.01 -0.34 6.04
C TYR A 134 8.51 0.90 6.78
N PHE A 135 7.57 1.78 7.11
CA PHE A 135 7.81 3.01 7.86
C PHE A 135 7.22 2.89 9.26
N PHE A 136 8.07 2.96 10.26
CA PHE A 136 7.68 2.97 11.66
C PHE A 136 7.95 4.35 12.26
N ILE A 137 6.98 4.95 12.94
CA ILE A 137 7.20 6.19 13.69
C ILE A 137 8.25 5.90 14.76
N ALA A 138 9.34 6.67 14.75
CA ALA A 138 10.56 6.34 15.50
C ALA A 138 10.35 6.23 17.01
N ASP A 139 9.48 7.09 17.58
CA ASP A 139 9.19 7.11 19.03
C ASP A 139 8.15 6.06 19.45
N SER A 140 7.52 5.38 18.52
CA SER A 140 6.47 4.39 18.81
C SER A 140 6.97 2.94 18.87
N VAL A 141 8.25 2.72 18.55
CA VAL A 141 8.88 1.40 18.56
C VAL A 141 10.24 1.49 19.26
N GLU A 142 10.54 0.49 20.08
CA GLU A 142 11.87 0.38 20.69
C GLU A 142 12.93 0.17 19.60
N ARG A 143 14.07 0.83 19.76
CA ARG A 143 15.21 0.57 18.89
C ARG A 143 15.75 -0.81 19.23
N PRO A 144 15.79 -1.76 18.28
CA PRO A 144 16.39 -3.06 18.55
C PRO A 144 17.87 -2.85 18.89
N THR A 145 18.29 -3.38 20.02
CA THR A 145 19.70 -3.36 20.45
C THR A 145 20.53 -4.38 19.72
N GLU A 146 19.88 -5.39 19.17
CA GLU A 146 20.45 -6.44 18.31
C GLU A 146 19.56 -6.69 17.11
N TRP A 147 20.17 -7.16 16.03
CA TRP A 147 19.50 -7.57 14.78
C TRP A 147 18.66 -8.80 15.02
N ASP A 148 17.45 -8.58 15.41
CA ASP A 148 16.44 -9.63 15.40
C ASP A 148 15.21 -9.16 14.63
N SER A 149 14.41 -10.09 14.21
CA SER A 149 13.13 -9.86 13.53
C SER A 149 12.07 -9.21 14.44
N THR A 150 12.42 -8.76 15.67
CA THR A 150 11.45 -8.20 16.61
C THR A 150 10.77 -6.94 16.10
N MET A 151 11.45 -6.16 15.24
CA MET A 151 10.84 -5.00 14.58
C MET A 151 9.58 -5.37 13.79
N PHE A 152 9.56 -6.53 13.17
CA PHE A 152 8.41 -6.99 12.38
C PHE A 152 7.26 -7.55 13.21
N LYS A 153 7.41 -7.64 14.53
CA LYS A 153 6.29 -7.86 15.46
C LYS A 153 5.41 -6.62 15.58
N TYR A 154 5.96 -5.44 15.33
CA TYR A 154 5.21 -4.20 15.28
C TYR A 154 4.62 -4.01 13.87
N LYS A 155 3.41 -3.47 13.81
CA LYS A 155 2.81 -3.13 12.53
C LYS A 155 3.33 -1.79 12.04
N PRO A 156 3.79 -1.69 10.79
CA PRO A 156 4.25 -0.42 10.24
C PRO A 156 3.10 0.60 10.20
N HIS A 157 3.46 1.87 10.25
CA HIS A 157 2.52 2.99 10.15
C HIS A 157 2.22 3.35 8.70
N VAL A 158 3.21 3.18 7.81
CA VAL A 158 3.04 3.32 6.36
C VAL A 158 3.80 2.20 5.65
N ILE A 159 3.21 1.72 4.56
CA ILE A 159 3.78 0.70 3.69
C ILE A 159 3.84 1.26 2.28
N ALA A 160 4.99 1.14 1.64
CA ALA A 160 5.15 1.35 0.22
C ALA A 160 5.63 0.06 -0.46
N ARG A 161 5.39 -0.06 -1.76
CA ARG A 161 5.92 -1.13 -2.61
C ARG A 161 6.81 -0.52 -3.68
N ALA A 162 7.99 -1.07 -3.87
CA ALA A 162 8.86 -0.66 -4.96
C ALA A 162 8.32 -1.13 -6.30
N GLU A 163 8.50 -0.32 -7.32
CA GLU A 163 8.26 -0.69 -8.71
C GLU A 163 9.39 -1.61 -9.22
N LYS A 164 9.20 -2.20 -10.41
CA LYS A 164 10.19 -3.10 -11.02
C LYS A 164 11.58 -2.50 -11.20
N ASN A 165 11.69 -1.18 -11.25
CA ASN A 165 12.96 -0.45 -11.34
C ASN A 165 13.56 -0.11 -9.97
N GLY A 166 13.00 -0.59 -8.87
CA GLY A 166 13.44 -0.33 -7.51
C GLY A 166 12.96 0.99 -6.91
N ILE A 167 12.35 1.86 -7.68
CA ILE A 167 11.84 3.14 -7.18
C ILE A 167 10.57 2.90 -6.35
N PHE A 168 10.50 3.56 -5.20
CA PHE A 168 9.28 3.59 -4.40
C PHE A 168 8.88 5.01 -4.04
N ILE A 169 7.59 5.19 -3.81
CA ILE A 169 7.00 6.42 -3.26
C ILE A 169 6.11 6.02 -2.10
N ALA A 170 6.53 6.37 -0.89
CA ALA A 170 5.69 6.28 0.30
C ALA A 170 4.86 7.56 0.41
N GLN A 171 3.56 7.42 0.52
CA GLN A 171 2.62 8.52 0.56
C GLN A 171 1.79 8.47 1.84
N ASN A 172 1.15 9.59 2.17
CA ASN A 172 0.33 9.75 3.37
C ASN A 172 1.14 9.62 4.66
N LEU A 173 2.34 10.17 4.65
CA LEU A 173 3.21 10.28 5.81
C LEU A 173 2.82 11.49 6.68
N LYS A 174 3.04 11.37 7.98
CA LYS A 174 3.01 12.46 8.95
C LYS A 174 4.35 13.18 8.98
N PRO A 175 4.41 14.45 9.45
CA PRO A 175 5.66 15.20 9.61
C PRO A 175 6.43 14.77 10.88
N VAL A 176 6.77 13.49 10.96
CA VAL A 176 7.46 12.88 12.10
C VAL A 176 8.66 12.06 11.65
N ASP A 177 9.53 11.70 12.57
CA ASP A 177 10.69 10.87 12.27
C ASP A 177 10.28 9.41 12.12
N TYR A 178 10.72 8.77 11.02
CA TYR A 178 10.47 7.38 10.69
C TYR A 178 11.75 6.56 10.69
N ARG A 179 11.66 5.33 11.19
CA ARG A 179 12.61 4.24 10.90
C ARG A 179 12.10 3.51 9.67
N ILE A 180 13.01 3.22 8.74
CA ILE A 180 12.64 2.68 7.43
C ILE A 180 13.39 1.37 7.23
N TYR A 181 12.64 0.33 6.86
CA TYR A 181 13.14 -1.00 6.53
C TYR A 181 12.58 -1.40 5.18
N ALA A 182 13.42 -2.01 4.35
CA ALA A 182 12.99 -2.63 3.10
C ALA A 182 13.20 -4.13 3.20
N PHE A 183 12.31 -4.93 2.64
CA PHE A 183 12.52 -6.37 2.51
C PHE A 183 12.03 -6.86 1.15
N GLU A 184 12.66 -7.91 0.66
CA GLU A 184 12.26 -8.61 -0.54
C GLU A 184 11.20 -9.64 -0.19
N ASP A 185 10.01 -9.51 -0.76
CA ASP A 185 8.90 -10.47 -0.57
C ASP A 185 9.06 -11.63 -1.58
N THR A 186 9.77 -12.66 -1.18
CA THR A 186 10.15 -13.79 -2.04
C THR A 186 8.96 -14.69 -2.40
N ASN A 187 7.99 -14.80 -1.50
CA ASN A 187 6.84 -15.73 -1.64
C ASN A 187 5.50 -15.03 -1.90
N ASP A 188 5.50 -13.72 -2.14
CA ASP A 188 4.30 -12.91 -2.41
C ASP A 188 3.26 -12.90 -1.26
N ASN A 189 3.70 -13.04 0.00
CA ASN A 189 2.81 -13.04 1.16
C ASN A 189 2.66 -11.66 1.83
N MET A 190 3.51 -10.69 1.47
CA MET A 190 3.57 -9.32 2.01
C MET A 190 3.95 -9.27 3.50
N GLU A 191 4.63 -10.30 3.99
CA GLU A 191 5.13 -10.39 5.35
C GLU A 191 6.61 -10.75 5.32
N TYR A 192 7.42 -10.13 6.19
CA TYR A 192 8.83 -10.44 6.29
C TYR A 192 9.08 -11.77 6.99
N GLU A 193 9.78 -12.67 6.33
CA GLU A 193 10.18 -13.98 6.84
C GLU A 193 11.72 -14.11 6.87
N PRO A 194 12.34 -14.01 8.06
CA PRO A 194 13.83 -13.96 8.18
C PRO A 194 14.58 -15.12 7.54
N SER A 195 13.91 -16.26 7.32
CA SER A 195 14.52 -17.46 6.74
C SER A 195 14.64 -17.45 5.23
N ILE A 196 13.88 -16.58 4.54
CA ILE A 196 13.77 -16.56 3.07
C ILE A 196 13.89 -15.16 2.46
N ASP A 197 13.55 -14.11 3.21
CA ASP A 197 13.54 -12.75 2.70
C ASP A 197 14.82 -12.00 3.06
N GLN A 198 15.31 -11.23 2.10
CA GLN A 198 16.41 -10.28 2.33
C GLN A 198 15.87 -8.99 2.93
N ILE A 199 16.67 -8.33 3.76
CA ILE A 199 16.30 -7.08 4.41
C ILE A 199 17.36 -5.99 4.20
N GLY A 200 16.88 -4.80 3.91
CA GLY A 200 17.66 -3.56 3.88
C GLY A 200 17.24 -2.61 4.99
N ILE A 201 18.19 -1.89 5.55
CA ILE A 201 18.00 -1.07 6.72
C ILE A 201 18.64 0.28 6.52
N LEU A 202 17.96 1.32 6.98
CA LEU A 202 18.54 2.64 7.12
C LEU A 202 18.90 2.88 8.59
N ASP A 203 20.17 3.13 8.86
CA ASP A 203 20.70 3.30 10.23
C ASP A 203 20.18 4.55 10.94
N THR A 204 19.62 5.49 10.21
CA THR A 204 19.11 6.76 10.74
C THR A 204 17.60 6.89 10.56
N THR A 205 17.01 7.84 11.24
CA THR A 205 15.61 8.23 11.05
C THR A 205 15.49 9.31 9.98
N TYR A 206 14.35 9.30 9.28
CA TYR A 206 14.02 10.26 8.24
C TYR A 206 12.68 10.93 8.53
N ASN A 207 12.64 12.24 8.34
CA ASN A 207 11.43 13.02 8.51
C ASN A 207 11.06 13.71 7.20
N PRO A 208 9.87 13.44 6.64
CA PRO A 208 9.50 14.01 5.35
C PRO A 208 9.41 15.55 5.35
N SER A 209 9.20 16.17 6.50
CA SER A 209 9.17 17.64 6.60
C SER A 209 10.54 18.31 6.59
N LYS A 210 11.61 17.52 6.77
CA LYS A 210 13.00 18.01 6.85
C LYS A 210 13.81 17.62 5.61
N MET A 211 13.21 16.91 4.67
CA MET A 211 13.87 16.53 3.41
C MET A 211 13.73 17.66 2.39
N PRO A 212 14.76 17.94 1.58
CA PRO A 212 14.71 18.95 0.53
C PRO A 212 13.74 18.60 -0.60
#